data_e302e7e8569cdc7018f773383a61061f
#
_entry.id   e302e7e8569cdc7018f773383a61061f
#
_cell.length_a   1.000
_cell.length_b   1.000
_cell.length_c   1.000
_cell.angle_alpha   90.00
_cell.angle_beta   90.00
_cell.angle_gamma   90.00
#
_symmetry.space_group_name_H-M   'P 1'
#
loop_
_entity.id
_entity.type
_entity.pdbx_description
1 polymer ?
#
loop_
_entity_poly.entity_id
_entity_poly.type
_entity_poly.pdbx_seq_one_letter_code
_entity_poly.pdbx_strand_id
1 'polypeptide(L)'
;IGVRLVGSEMCIRDRAYTHKILTGRLKEFKTLRQENGISGFCRPDESVHDAFISGHSSTSVSAALGIATAMKLSGDKTHHAIAVVGDGASTGGELYEGLNNAGKSDTNIIVILNYNEMSISKNVGGMAKYLSSMRTKESYQRTKGRVERMLDKTPVIGKPLKNAVRNSKNAVKNMILHSTMFEDLGFHYIGPIDGHNLEELEQGLMAAKAVNKPVFVHVNTIKGKGYAPAEANPGEFHGVGSFEIKTGNPDVVLSDSFSSIMGKELCEMGEKNKRLCAVTAAMKYGTGLQYFAKRFPERFFDVGIAEEHAVTFCAGLASMN
;
A
#
# COMPACT_ATOMS: atom_id res chain seq x y z
N ILE A 1 19.45 11.89 -13.12
CA ILE A 1 18.36 12.22 -12.15
C ILE A 1 18.37 11.13 -11.11
N GLY A 2 18.86 11.44 -9.91
CA GLY A 2 18.91 10.47 -8.83
C GLY A 2 17.53 10.32 -8.19
N VAL A 3 17.02 9.11 -8.18
CA VAL A 3 15.83 8.71 -7.44
C VAL A 3 16.25 7.77 -6.34
N ARG A 4 15.89 8.04 -5.10
CA ARG A 4 16.03 7.08 -4.00
C ARG A 4 14.68 6.43 -3.75
N LEU A 5 14.56 5.19 -4.19
CA LEU A 5 13.38 4.36 -3.92
C LEU A 5 13.48 3.83 -2.50
N VAL A 6 12.56 4.26 -1.65
CA VAL A 6 12.39 3.71 -0.31
C VAL A 6 11.31 2.65 -0.36
N GLY A 7 11.68 1.47 -0.06
CA GLY A 7 10.94 0.28 0.24
C GLY A 7 9.55 0.10 -0.30
N SER A 8 9.28 -1.10 -0.62
CA SER A 8 7.98 -1.61 -0.97
C SER A 8 7.50 -2.49 0.17
N GLU A 9 6.46 -2.03 0.80
CA GLU A 9 5.84 -2.72 1.90
C GLU A 9 4.80 -3.69 1.38
N MET A 10 4.60 -4.78 2.08
CA MET A 10 3.68 -5.86 1.75
C MET A 10 3.74 -6.39 0.31
N CYS A 11 4.05 -7.59 0.13
CA CYS A 11 4.43 -8.27 -1.09
C CYS A 11 5.89 -8.05 -1.46
N ILE A 12 6.77 -8.30 -0.50
CA ILE A 12 8.23 -8.32 -0.68
C ILE A 12 8.59 -9.09 -1.97
N ARG A 13 7.91 -10.20 -2.25
CA ARG A 13 8.11 -10.98 -3.47
C ARG A 13 7.77 -10.23 -4.75
N ASP A 14 6.66 -9.52 -4.79
CA ASP A 14 6.20 -8.86 -6.01
C ASP A 14 7.06 -7.65 -6.36
N ARG A 15 7.61 -6.96 -5.37
CA ARG A 15 8.30 -5.69 -5.55
C ARG A 15 9.80 -5.78 -5.32
N ALA A 16 10.23 -6.29 -4.17
CA ALA A 16 11.66 -6.41 -3.88
C ALA A 16 12.35 -7.39 -4.82
N TYR A 17 11.72 -8.48 -5.21
CA TYR A 17 12.32 -9.44 -6.14
C TYR A 17 12.42 -8.88 -7.54
N THR A 18 11.37 -8.24 -8.06
CA THR A 18 11.43 -7.56 -9.35
C THR A 18 12.48 -6.46 -9.36
N HIS A 19 12.54 -5.64 -8.28
CA HIS A 19 13.58 -4.63 -8.11
C HIS A 19 15.00 -5.23 -8.13
N LYS A 20 15.23 -6.32 -7.39
CA LYS A 20 16.53 -7.02 -7.39
C LYS A 20 16.90 -7.56 -8.77
N ILE A 21 15.95 -8.14 -9.50
CA ILE A 21 16.15 -8.63 -10.87
C ILE A 21 16.57 -7.48 -11.79
N LEU A 22 15.81 -6.39 -11.78
CA LEU A 22 16.05 -5.22 -12.63
C LEU A 22 17.35 -4.48 -12.27
N THR A 23 17.83 -4.61 -11.05
CA THR A 23 19.09 -4.03 -10.58
C THR A 23 20.28 -5.00 -10.65
N GLY A 24 20.17 -6.06 -11.46
CA GLY A 24 21.28 -6.93 -11.89
C GLY A 24 21.50 -8.18 -11.02
N ARG A 25 20.68 -8.44 -10.01
CA ARG A 25 20.87 -9.55 -9.04
C ARG A 25 20.15 -10.85 -9.42
N LEU A 26 19.73 -11.03 -10.68
CA LEU A 26 19.02 -12.24 -11.11
C LEU A 26 19.81 -13.54 -10.87
N LYS A 27 21.13 -13.50 -11.04
CA LYS A 27 21.99 -14.68 -10.87
C LYS A 27 22.07 -15.16 -9.43
N GLU A 28 21.98 -14.21 -8.48
CA GLU A 28 22.04 -14.45 -7.04
C GLU A 28 20.75 -15.04 -6.46
N PHE A 29 19.66 -15.07 -7.24
CA PHE A 29 18.37 -15.63 -6.78
C PHE A 29 18.46 -17.10 -6.36
N LYS A 30 19.49 -17.83 -6.78
CA LYS A 30 19.75 -19.21 -6.30
C LYS A 30 20.04 -19.26 -4.80
N THR A 31 20.48 -18.15 -4.21
CA THR A 31 20.82 -18.04 -2.80
C THR A 31 19.81 -17.19 -2.02
N LEU A 32 18.66 -16.88 -2.63
CA LEU A 32 17.64 -16.05 -2.03
C LEU A 32 17.17 -16.62 -0.69
N ARG A 33 17.23 -15.81 0.39
CA ARG A 33 16.87 -16.19 1.77
C ARG A 33 17.69 -17.33 2.37
N GLN A 34 18.84 -17.65 1.80
CA GLN A 34 19.78 -18.62 2.35
C GLN A 34 20.84 -17.90 3.19
N GLU A 35 21.51 -18.65 4.05
CA GLU A 35 22.67 -18.15 4.78
C GLU A 35 23.75 -17.65 3.80
N ASN A 36 24.30 -16.47 4.03
CA ASN A 36 25.24 -15.79 3.15
C ASN A 36 24.72 -15.50 1.72
N GLY A 37 23.42 -15.64 1.49
CA GLY A 37 22.75 -15.31 0.22
C GLY A 37 22.09 -13.94 0.25
N ILE A 38 21.38 -13.59 -0.86
CA ILE A 38 20.64 -12.34 -0.93
C ILE A 38 19.39 -12.36 -0.05
N SER A 39 19.10 -11.23 0.57
CA SER A 39 17.94 -11.02 1.44
C SER A 39 16.62 -11.09 0.68
N GLY A 40 15.55 -11.43 1.38
CA GLY A 40 14.19 -11.38 0.85
C GLY A 40 13.64 -9.96 0.65
N PHE A 41 14.31 -8.91 1.12
CA PHE A 41 13.94 -7.50 0.98
C PHE A 41 15.16 -6.64 0.64
N CYS A 42 14.91 -5.36 0.29
CA CYS A 42 15.98 -4.45 -0.09
C CYS A 42 16.91 -4.17 1.09
N ARG A 43 18.22 -4.11 0.79
CA ARG A 43 19.29 -3.82 1.77
C ARG A 43 20.38 -2.98 1.13
N PRO A 44 20.75 -1.83 1.72
CA PRO A 44 21.80 -0.95 1.18
C PRO A 44 23.18 -1.60 1.09
N ASP A 45 23.47 -2.62 1.90
CA ASP A 45 24.72 -3.38 1.86
C ASP A 45 24.76 -4.42 0.72
N GLU A 46 23.62 -4.72 0.09
CA GLU A 46 23.56 -5.59 -1.09
C GLU A 46 23.67 -4.82 -2.42
N SER A 47 23.18 -3.59 -2.47
CA SER A 47 23.14 -2.82 -3.72
C SER A 47 23.01 -1.32 -3.45
N VAL A 48 23.71 -0.51 -4.26
CA VAL A 48 23.56 0.96 -4.28
C VAL A 48 22.15 1.42 -4.70
N HIS A 49 21.37 0.53 -5.28
CA HIS A 49 19.99 0.79 -5.66
C HIS A 49 19.00 0.59 -4.52
N ASP A 50 19.42 0.01 -3.41
CA ASP A 50 18.59 -0.24 -2.22
C ASP A 50 18.79 0.92 -1.24
N ALA A 51 17.85 1.86 -1.19
CA ALA A 51 18.01 3.09 -0.41
C ALA A 51 17.78 2.90 1.10
N PHE A 52 17.00 1.88 1.50
CA PHE A 52 16.61 1.65 2.88
C PHE A 52 16.29 0.19 3.15
N ILE A 53 16.49 -0.28 4.36
CA ILE A 53 16.05 -1.62 4.80
C ILE A 53 14.58 -1.53 5.15
N SER A 54 13.73 -2.23 4.39
CA SER A 54 12.29 -2.24 4.61
C SER A 54 11.79 -3.68 4.71
N GLY A 55 11.65 -4.18 5.92
CA GLY A 55 11.15 -5.51 6.21
C GLY A 55 9.73 -5.52 6.78
N HIS A 56 9.31 -4.44 7.44
CA HIS A 56 7.96 -4.23 7.97
C HIS A 56 7.15 -3.30 7.08
N SER A 57 5.85 -3.50 7.01
CA SER A 57 4.96 -2.62 6.26
C SER A 57 4.68 -1.30 7.01
N SER A 58 4.10 -0.32 6.32
CA SER A 58 3.70 1.01 6.82
C SER A 58 4.84 1.99 7.11
N THR A 59 6.11 1.58 7.04
CA THR A 59 7.30 2.39 7.41
C THR A 59 7.85 3.26 6.28
N SER A 60 7.53 2.97 5.01
CA SER A 60 8.20 3.56 3.84
C SER A 60 7.97 5.06 3.70
N VAL A 61 6.81 5.57 4.09
CA VAL A 61 6.53 7.02 3.99
C VAL A 61 7.36 7.79 5.00
N SER A 62 7.46 7.31 6.24
CA SER A 62 8.29 7.91 7.29
C SER A 62 9.77 7.90 6.89
N ALA A 63 10.28 6.77 6.39
CA ALA A 63 11.65 6.65 5.90
C ALA A 63 11.93 7.57 4.70
N ALA A 64 11.02 7.61 3.71
CA ALA A 64 11.17 8.50 2.55
C ALA A 64 11.09 9.98 2.92
N LEU A 65 10.25 10.35 3.89
CA LEU A 65 10.19 11.71 4.42
C LEU A 65 11.51 12.11 5.08
N GLY A 66 12.09 11.21 5.88
CA GLY A 66 13.42 11.42 6.49
C GLY A 66 14.50 11.65 5.44
N ILE A 67 14.53 10.83 4.38
CA ILE A 67 15.47 10.97 3.25
C ILE A 67 15.21 12.29 2.50
N ALA A 68 13.96 12.62 2.17
CA ALA A 68 13.61 13.87 1.50
C ALA A 68 14.02 15.10 2.33
N THR A 69 13.85 15.03 3.65
CA THR A 69 14.27 16.06 4.58
C THR A 69 15.79 16.23 4.61
N ALA A 70 16.53 15.12 4.64
CA ALA A 70 18.00 15.14 4.58
C ALA A 70 18.50 15.74 3.26
N MET A 71 17.88 15.38 2.12
CA MET A 71 18.17 16.00 0.82
C MET A 71 17.94 17.51 0.84
N LYS A 72 16.83 17.96 1.41
CA LYS A 72 16.52 19.39 1.55
C LYS A 72 17.56 20.11 2.41
N LEU A 73 17.96 19.54 3.55
CA LEU A 73 18.97 20.12 4.46
C LEU A 73 20.36 20.19 3.81
N SER A 74 20.70 19.25 2.93
CA SER A 74 21.95 19.27 2.15
C SER A 74 21.90 20.17 0.91
N GLY A 75 20.76 20.84 0.66
CA GLY A 75 20.59 21.72 -0.50
C GLY A 75 20.32 20.97 -1.82
N ASP A 76 20.07 19.67 -1.76
CA ASP A 76 19.74 18.87 -2.94
C ASP A 76 18.29 19.16 -3.40
N LYS A 77 18.17 19.74 -4.58
CA LYS A 77 16.89 20.11 -5.21
C LYS A 77 16.55 19.25 -6.44
N THR A 78 17.43 18.31 -6.77
CA THR A 78 17.35 17.54 -8.03
C THR A 78 16.84 16.12 -7.83
N HIS A 79 17.05 15.57 -6.64
CA HIS A 79 16.62 14.22 -6.31
C HIS A 79 15.23 14.20 -5.67
N HIS A 80 14.56 13.05 -5.78
CA HIS A 80 13.27 12.79 -5.17
C HIS A 80 13.38 11.53 -4.29
N ALA A 81 12.76 11.57 -3.12
CA ALA A 81 12.52 10.37 -2.33
C ALA A 81 11.14 9.80 -2.71
N ILE A 82 11.12 8.53 -3.11
CA ILE A 82 9.88 7.85 -3.54
C ILE A 82 9.58 6.72 -2.59
N ALA A 83 8.40 6.77 -1.93
CA ALA A 83 7.83 5.69 -1.14
C ALA A 83 6.83 4.92 -1.99
N VAL A 84 6.99 3.60 -2.11
CA VAL A 84 5.99 2.72 -2.73
C VAL A 84 5.25 1.97 -1.64
N VAL A 85 3.95 2.18 -1.54
CA VAL A 85 3.06 1.66 -0.51
C VAL A 85 2.05 0.71 -1.13
N GLY A 86 1.85 -0.47 -0.55
CA GLY A 86 0.72 -1.34 -0.90
C GLY A 86 -0.54 -0.91 -0.15
N ASP A 87 -1.68 -1.22 -0.72
CA ASP A 87 -2.97 -0.93 -0.09
C ASP A 87 -3.19 -1.69 1.23
N GLY A 88 -2.60 -2.87 1.39
CA GLY A 88 -2.59 -3.58 2.67
C GLY A 88 -1.83 -2.83 3.77
N ALA A 89 -0.73 -2.12 3.43
CA ALA A 89 -0.01 -1.27 4.38
C ALA A 89 -0.86 -0.10 4.88
N SER A 90 -1.92 0.27 4.14
CA SER A 90 -2.86 1.32 4.55
C SER A 90 -3.78 0.93 5.73
N THR A 91 -3.62 -0.24 6.30
CA THR A 91 -4.27 -0.63 7.56
C THR A 91 -3.41 -0.32 8.79
N GLY A 92 -2.10 -0.06 8.61
CA GLY A 92 -1.17 0.29 9.69
C GLY A 92 -1.19 1.78 10.04
N GLY A 93 -1.05 2.09 11.32
CA GLY A 93 -1.12 3.47 11.84
C GLY A 93 0.05 4.35 11.39
N GLU A 94 1.28 3.82 11.39
CA GLU A 94 2.49 4.56 11.04
C GLU A 94 2.42 5.19 9.62
N LEU A 95 1.73 4.54 8.67
CA LEU A 95 1.50 5.15 7.36
C LEU A 95 0.82 6.51 7.48
N TYR A 96 -0.24 6.62 8.31
CA TYR A 96 -0.98 7.86 8.47
C TYR A 96 -0.21 8.91 9.24
N GLU A 97 0.61 8.52 10.20
CA GLU A 97 1.55 9.40 10.90
C GLU A 97 2.54 9.99 9.91
N GLY A 98 3.13 9.13 9.05
CA GLY A 98 4.01 9.54 7.96
C GLY A 98 3.34 10.47 6.96
N LEU A 99 2.13 10.15 6.49
CA LEU A 99 1.36 10.98 5.55
C LEU A 99 0.97 12.33 6.17
N ASN A 100 0.52 12.35 7.43
CA ASN A 100 0.15 13.57 8.12
C ASN A 100 1.32 14.57 8.23
N ASN A 101 2.54 14.07 8.47
CA ASN A 101 3.73 14.90 8.51
C ASN A 101 4.23 15.28 7.11
N ALA A 102 4.21 14.33 6.17
CA ALA A 102 4.70 14.55 4.80
C ALA A 102 3.87 15.57 4.03
N GLY A 103 2.54 15.53 4.14
CA GLY A 103 1.64 16.39 3.37
C GLY A 103 1.81 17.88 3.64
N LYS A 104 2.31 18.27 4.82
CA LYS A 104 2.63 19.67 5.17
C LYS A 104 4.11 20.00 5.07
N SER A 105 4.93 19.04 4.63
CA SER A 105 6.36 19.30 4.44
C SER A 105 6.63 20.05 3.14
N ASP A 106 7.71 20.84 3.10
CA ASP A 106 8.20 21.46 1.85
C ASP A 106 9.26 20.55 1.21
N THR A 107 8.99 19.25 1.12
CA THR A 107 9.93 18.26 0.56
C THR A 107 9.42 17.74 -0.78
N ASN A 108 10.35 17.22 -1.60
CA ASN A 108 10.02 16.58 -2.89
C ASN A 108 9.76 15.08 -2.69
N ILE A 109 8.91 14.72 -1.72
CA ILE A 109 8.51 13.33 -1.53
C ILE A 109 7.40 12.94 -2.52
N ILE A 110 7.52 11.75 -3.10
CA ILE A 110 6.49 11.13 -3.93
C ILE A 110 6.05 9.83 -3.24
N VAL A 111 4.79 9.73 -2.89
CA VAL A 111 4.18 8.51 -2.35
C VAL A 111 3.38 7.84 -3.45
N ILE A 112 3.72 6.61 -3.79
CA ILE A 112 3.01 5.80 -4.79
C ILE A 112 2.20 4.74 -4.06
N LEU A 113 0.88 4.86 -4.10
CA LEU A 113 -0.03 3.82 -3.63
C LEU A 113 -0.26 2.82 -4.75
N ASN A 114 0.22 1.60 -4.57
CA ASN A 114 -0.11 0.46 -5.44
C ASN A 114 -1.36 -0.24 -4.92
N TYR A 115 -2.50 0.06 -5.53
CA TYR A 115 -3.80 -0.41 -5.10
C TYR A 115 -4.26 -1.63 -5.93
N ASN A 116 -4.53 -2.76 -5.27
CA ASN A 116 -5.02 -3.99 -5.91
C ASN A 116 -6.09 -4.73 -5.09
N GLU A 117 -6.64 -4.13 -4.04
CA GLU A 117 -7.67 -4.65 -3.12
C GLU A 117 -7.23 -5.85 -2.26
N MET A 118 -5.95 -6.23 -2.33
CA MET A 118 -5.45 -7.45 -1.70
C MET A 118 -4.20 -7.18 -0.86
N SER A 119 -4.29 -7.60 0.40
CA SER A 119 -3.11 -7.94 1.19
C SER A 119 -2.78 -9.44 1.06
N ILE A 120 -2.69 -10.18 2.15
CA ILE A 120 -2.71 -11.66 2.17
C ILE A 120 -4.14 -12.16 1.92
N SER A 121 -5.13 -11.43 2.46
CA SER A 121 -6.57 -11.57 2.23
C SER A 121 -7.13 -10.25 1.69
N LYS A 122 -8.45 -10.19 1.45
CA LYS A 122 -9.08 -8.90 1.13
C LYS A 122 -8.85 -7.91 2.26
N ASN A 123 -8.54 -6.67 1.89
CA ASN A 123 -8.32 -5.61 2.87
C ASN A 123 -9.56 -5.35 3.72
N VAL A 124 -9.36 -5.08 5.01
CA VAL A 124 -10.42 -4.86 5.98
C VAL A 124 -10.48 -3.39 6.42
N GLY A 125 -11.62 -2.99 6.99
CA GLY A 125 -11.80 -1.69 7.62
C GLY A 125 -12.31 -0.58 6.70
N GLY A 126 -12.51 0.59 7.30
CA GLY A 126 -13.08 1.77 6.63
C GLY A 126 -12.21 2.32 5.51
N MET A 127 -10.88 2.25 5.65
CA MET A 127 -9.94 2.71 4.64
C MET A 127 -9.97 1.85 3.38
N ALA A 128 -10.06 0.53 3.52
CA ALA A 128 -10.23 -0.36 2.37
C ALA A 128 -11.50 -0.02 1.58
N LYS A 129 -12.61 0.27 2.28
CA LYS A 129 -13.86 0.72 1.66
C LYS A 129 -13.70 2.08 0.97
N TYR A 130 -12.98 3.02 1.58
CA TYR A 130 -12.69 4.33 0.99
C TYR A 130 -11.89 4.20 -0.30
N LEU A 131 -10.77 3.45 -0.28
CA LEU A 131 -9.92 3.24 -1.47
C LEU A 131 -10.67 2.50 -2.58
N SER A 132 -11.48 1.48 -2.26
CA SER A 132 -12.34 0.77 -3.22
C SER A 132 -13.34 1.74 -3.89
N SER A 133 -13.90 2.69 -3.12
CA SER A 133 -14.79 3.72 -3.67
C SER A 133 -14.09 4.67 -4.65
N MET A 134 -12.79 4.89 -4.49
CA MET A 134 -11.99 5.72 -5.41
C MET A 134 -11.72 5.00 -6.73
N ARG A 135 -11.50 3.68 -6.70
CA ARG A 135 -11.29 2.86 -7.91
C ARG A 135 -12.50 2.87 -8.83
N THR A 136 -13.71 2.76 -8.26
CA THR A 136 -14.96 2.72 -9.02
C THR A 136 -15.37 4.07 -9.61
N LYS A 137 -14.73 5.16 -9.19
CA LYS A 137 -14.98 6.51 -9.70
C LYS A 137 -14.17 6.85 -10.96
N GLU A 138 -14.15 6.00 -11.97
CA GLU A 138 -13.79 6.43 -13.34
C GLU A 138 -14.62 7.66 -13.79
N SER A 139 -15.84 7.76 -13.31
CA SER A 139 -16.70 8.92 -13.42
C SER A 139 -16.10 10.19 -12.79
N TYR A 140 -15.26 10.08 -11.75
CA TYR A 140 -14.71 11.24 -11.04
C TYR A 140 -13.75 12.04 -11.91
N GLN A 141 -12.79 11.41 -12.58
CA GLN A 141 -11.84 12.09 -13.47
C GLN A 141 -12.52 12.65 -14.71
N ARG A 142 -13.47 11.90 -15.32
CA ARG A 142 -14.27 12.37 -16.45
C ARG A 142 -15.19 13.53 -16.06
N THR A 143 -15.78 13.48 -14.86
CA THR A 143 -16.66 14.54 -14.35
C THR A 143 -15.85 15.77 -13.95
N LYS A 144 -14.69 15.59 -13.27
CA LYS A 144 -13.76 16.66 -12.93
C LYS A 144 -13.30 17.40 -14.18
N GLY A 145 -12.81 16.69 -15.20
CA GLY A 145 -12.38 17.30 -16.47
C GLY A 145 -13.52 17.89 -17.32
N ARG A 146 -14.77 17.43 -17.14
CA ARG A 146 -15.95 18.05 -17.78
C ARG A 146 -16.37 19.34 -17.09
N VAL A 147 -16.40 19.35 -15.76
CA VAL A 147 -16.72 20.54 -14.94
C VAL A 147 -15.63 21.61 -15.11
N GLU A 148 -14.35 21.24 -15.11
CA GLU A 148 -13.25 22.16 -15.38
C GLU A 148 -13.39 22.81 -16.76
N ARG A 149 -13.63 22.03 -17.81
CA ARG A 149 -13.86 22.56 -19.18
C ARG A 149 -15.14 23.40 -19.31
N MET A 150 -16.21 23.11 -18.57
CA MET A 150 -17.42 23.93 -18.53
C MET A 150 -17.15 25.28 -17.84
N LEU A 151 -16.42 25.26 -16.73
CA LEU A 151 -16.08 26.47 -15.97
C LEU A 151 -15.11 27.36 -16.75
N ASP A 152 -14.18 26.78 -17.52
CA ASP A 152 -13.24 27.55 -18.36
C ASP A 152 -13.88 28.19 -19.60
N LYS A 153 -14.98 27.60 -20.10
CA LYS A 153 -15.73 28.12 -21.26
C LYS A 153 -16.76 29.19 -20.92
N THR A 154 -16.95 29.56 -19.66
CA THR A 154 -17.93 30.60 -19.28
C THR A 154 -17.33 31.99 -19.52
N PRO A 155 -17.89 32.85 -20.41
CA PRO A 155 -17.36 34.17 -20.68
C PRO A 155 -17.45 35.05 -19.43
N VAL A 156 -16.33 35.69 -19.09
CA VAL A 156 -16.18 36.51 -17.89
C VAL A 156 -16.50 37.96 -18.19
N ILE A 157 -17.51 38.51 -17.54
CA ILE A 157 -17.90 39.93 -17.64
C ILE A 157 -17.29 40.69 -16.44
N GLY A 158 -16.31 41.57 -16.71
CA GLY A 158 -15.82 42.63 -15.82
C GLY A 158 -14.77 42.22 -14.73
N LYS A 159 -13.78 43.14 -14.52
CA LYS A 159 -12.67 42.92 -13.58
C LYS A 159 -13.02 42.76 -12.08
N PRO A 160 -13.99 43.49 -11.48
CA PRO A 160 -14.33 43.26 -10.06
C PRO A 160 -15.11 41.98 -9.82
N LEU A 161 -15.86 41.49 -10.82
CA LEU A 161 -16.59 40.24 -10.76
C LEU A 161 -15.65 39.00 -10.87
N LYS A 162 -14.47 39.21 -11.46
CA LYS A 162 -13.47 38.14 -11.67
C LYS A 162 -13.03 37.46 -10.36
N ASN A 163 -12.81 38.23 -9.31
CA ASN A 163 -12.38 37.65 -8.00
C ASN A 163 -13.53 37.02 -7.25
N ALA A 164 -14.73 37.59 -7.28
CA ALA A 164 -15.93 36.99 -6.68
C ALA A 164 -16.35 35.72 -7.44
N VAL A 165 -16.30 35.72 -8.77
CA VAL A 165 -16.58 34.53 -9.61
C VAL A 165 -15.48 33.47 -9.47
N ARG A 166 -14.21 33.88 -9.33
CA ARG A 166 -13.11 32.92 -9.09
C ARG A 166 -13.26 32.26 -7.74
N ASN A 167 -13.64 33.01 -6.70
CA ASN A 167 -13.87 32.43 -5.37
C ASN A 167 -15.13 31.58 -5.32
N SER A 168 -16.22 31.98 -5.99
CA SER A 168 -17.43 31.17 -6.13
C SER A 168 -17.23 29.95 -7.04
N LYS A 169 -16.45 30.06 -8.14
CA LYS A 169 -16.03 28.91 -8.95
C LYS A 169 -15.24 27.90 -8.12
N ASN A 170 -14.30 28.36 -7.30
CA ASN A 170 -13.52 27.50 -6.43
C ASN A 170 -14.40 26.89 -5.29
N ALA A 171 -15.33 27.67 -4.74
CA ALA A 171 -16.28 27.16 -3.74
C ALA A 171 -17.24 26.12 -4.32
N VAL A 172 -17.80 26.38 -5.50
CA VAL A 172 -18.67 25.43 -6.24
C VAL A 172 -17.87 24.21 -6.70
N LYS A 173 -16.62 24.41 -7.18
CA LYS A 173 -15.71 23.32 -7.54
C LYS A 173 -15.42 22.43 -6.33
N ASN A 174 -15.16 23.02 -5.16
CA ASN A 174 -14.90 22.28 -3.92
C ASN A 174 -16.16 21.63 -3.32
N MET A 175 -17.36 22.22 -3.54
CA MET A 175 -18.64 21.62 -3.14
C MET A 175 -19.04 20.41 -4.00
N ILE A 176 -18.74 20.45 -5.30
CA ILE A 176 -19.14 19.39 -6.25
C ILE A 176 -18.07 18.31 -6.35
N LEU A 177 -16.80 18.67 -6.17
CA LEU A 177 -15.65 17.79 -6.24
C LEU A 177 -15.15 17.59 -4.81
N HIS A 178 -15.63 16.55 -4.13
CA HIS A 178 -15.01 16.15 -2.87
C HIS A 178 -13.52 15.94 -3.10
N SER A 179 -12.69 16.65 -2.32
CA SER A 179 -11.25 16.39 -2.28
C SER A 179 -11.01 14.96 -1.78
N THR A 180 -9.92 14.37 -2.20
CA THR A 180 -9.49 13.11 -1.59
C THR A 180 -8.91 13.38 -0.21
N MET A 181 -8.95 12.40 0.68
CA MET A 181 -8.29 12.49 1.99
C MET A 181 -6.81 12.90 1.86
N PHE A 182 -6.13 12.46 0.79
CA PHE A 182 -4.73 12.80 0.54
C PHE A 182 -4.53 14.27 0.18
N GLU A 183 -5.47 14.86 -0.58
CA GLU A 183 -5.47 16.30 -0.85
C GLU A 183 -5.74 17.11 0.43
N ASP A 184 -6.63 16.63 1.30
CA ASP A 184 -6.94 17.26 2.58
C ASP A 184 -5.72 17.22 3.54
N LEU A 185 -4.90 16.17 3.46
CA LEU A 185 -3.63 16.09 4.16
C LEU A 185 -2.55 17.02 3.57
N GLY A 186 -2.74 17.56 2.37
CA GLY A 186 -1.83 18.53 1.73
C GLY A 186 -1.04 18.01 0.53
N PHE A 187 -1.26 16.76 0.11
CA PHE A 187 -0.61 16.21 -1.07
C PHE A 187 -1.21 16.73 -2.37
N HIS A 188 -0.38 16.84 -3.40
CA HIS A 188 -0.87 16.91 -4.77
C HIS A 188 -1.23 15.51 -5.25
N TYR A 189 -2.50 15.25 -5.49
CA TYR A 189 -2.99 13.92 -5.87
C TYR A 189 -2.98 13.73 -7.39
N ILE A 190 -2.40 12.62 -7.84
CA ILE A 190 -2.37 12.17 -9.24
C ILE A 190 -2.96 10.76 -9.30
N GLY A 191 -3.95 10.55 -10.14
CA GLY A 191 -4.55 9.23 -10.34
C GLY A 191 -6.08 9.23 -10.25
N PRO A 192 -6.70 8.04 -10.23
CA PRO A 192 -6.05 6.72 -10.37
C PRO A 192 -5.47 6.50 -11.77
N ILE A 193 -4.31 5.84 -11.84
CA ILE A 193 -3.58 5.47 -13.06
C ILE A 193 -3.68 3.97 -13.26
N ASP A 194 -3.82 3.49 -14.48
CA ASP A 194 -3.67 2.05 -14.78
C ASP A 194 -2.18 1.66 -14.72
N GLY A 195 -1.79 0.92 -13.66
CA GLY A 195 -0.42 0.47 -13.45
C GLY A 195 0.06 -0.59 -14.44
N HIS A 196 -0.83 -1.16 -15.27
CA HIS A 196 -0.46 -2.07 -16.35
C HIS A 196 -0.30 -1.36 -17.70
N ASN A 197 -0.64 -0.07 -17.77
CA ASN A 197 -0.35 0.81 -18.90
C ASN A 197 0.93 1.60 -18.61
N LEU A 198 2.07 1.11 -19.15
CA LEU A 198 3.38 1.72 -18.88
C LEU A 198 3.49 3.17 -19.35
N GLU A 199 2.83 3.53 -20.46
CA GLU A 199 2.84 4.89 -20.98
C GLU A 199 2.10 5.84 -20.01
N GLU A 200 0.92 5.48 -19.55
CA GLU A 200 0.14 6.26 -18.58
C GLU A 200 0.88 6.39 -17.24
N LEU A 201 1.51 5.31 -16.79
CA LEU A 201 2.30 5.30 -15.57
C LEU A 201 3.52 6.23 -15.68
N GLU A 202 4.25 6.17 -16.80
CA GLU A 202 5.40 7.04 -17.05
C GLU A 202 4.99 8.52 -17.07
N GLN A 203 3.91 8.87 -17.79
CA GLN A 203 3.37 10.22 -17.82
C GLN A 203 2.97 10.72 -16.43
N GLY A 204 2.31 9.88 -15.63
CA GLY A 204 1.95 10.19 -14.24
C GLY A 204 3.16 10.42 -13.33
N LEU A 205 4.20 9.61 -13.46
CA LEU A 205 5.44 9.77 -12.69
C LEU A 205 6.23 11.00 -13.13
N MET A 206 6.27 11.31 -14.42
CA MET A 206 6.89 12.55 -14.92
C MET A 206 6.15 13.79 -14.43
N ALA A 207 4.82 13.75 -14.42
CA ALA A 207 4.01 14.82 -13.84
C ALA A 207 4.28 14.98 -12.33
N ALA A 208 4.38 13.89 -11.59
CA ALA A 208 4.70 13.91 -10.16
C ALA A 208 6.07 14.56 -9.87
N LYS A 209 7.08 14.25 -10.70
CA LYS A 209 8.43 14.83 -10.57
C LYS A 209 8.49 16.33 -10.88
N ALA A 210 7.57 16.83 -11.70
CA ALA A 210 7.51 18.26 -12.05
C ALA A 210 6.86 19.11 -10.93
N VAL A 211 6.25 18.49 -9.93
CA VAL A 211 5.59 19.18 -8.82
C VAL A 211 6.56 19.38 -7.66
N ASN A 212 6.82 20.64 -7.29
CA ASN A 212 7.68 20.99 -6.14
C ASN A 212 6.88 20.99 -4.81
N LYS A 213 6.21 19.88 -4.51
CA LYS A 213 5.39 19.66 -3.32
C LYS A 213 5.29 18.16 -3.06
N PRO A 214 4.87 17.73 -1.88
CA PRO A 214 4.51 16.33 -1.65
C PRO A 214 3.44 15.86 -2.63
N VAL A 215 3.71 14.74 -3.33
CA VAL A 215 2.81 14.16 -4.33
C VAL A 215 2.35 12.79 -3.89
N PHE A 216 1.07 12.51 -4.09
CA PHE A 216 0.48 11.19 -3.88
C PHE A 216 -0.03 10.63 -5.20
N VAL A 217 0.62 9.57 -5.69
CA VAL A 217 0.27 8.90 -6.96
C VAL A 217 -0.51 7.64 -6.65
N HIS A 218 -1.74 7.57 -7.12
CA HIS A 218 -2.60 6.39 -6.95
C HIS A 218 -2.57 5.54 -8.22
N VAL A 219 -2.09 4.31 -8.09
CA VAL A 219 -1.90 3.37 -9.19
C VAL A 219 -2.76 2.13 -8.95
N ASN A 220 -3.65 1.81 -9.88
CA ASN A 220 -4.44 0.59 -9.85
C ASN A 220 -3.70 -0.55 -10.53
N THR A 221 -3.62 -1.71 -9.87
CA THR A 221 -3.02 -2.92 -10.43
C THR A 221 -3.89 -4.14 -10.17
N ILE A 222 -3.55 -5.25 -10.82
CA ILE A 222 -4.15 -6.56 -10.57
C ILE A 222 -3.03 -7.45 -10.02
N LYS A 223 -3.22 -7.97 -8.80
CA LYS A 223 -2.24 -8.86 -8.17
C LYS A 223 -2.12 -10.18 -8.95
N GLY A 224 -0.89 -10.59 -9.25
CA GLY A 224 -0.62 -11.80 -10.04
C GLY A 224 -0.77 -11.62 -11.55
N LYS A 225 -0.98 -10.41 -12.06
CA LYS A 225 -1.18 -10.10 -13.49
C LYS A 225 -0.16 -10.77 -14.40
N GLY A 226 -0.67 -11.49 -15.39
CA GLY A 226 0.15 -12.23 -16.37
C GLY A 226 0.35 -13.70 -16.01
N TYR A 227 -0.13 -14.15 -14.84
CA TYR A 227 -0.10 -15.56 -14.45
C TYR A 227 -1.47 -15.99 -13.93
N ALA A 228 -2.23 -16.68 -14.75
CA ALA A 228 -3.64 -17.01 -14.49
C ALA A 228 -3.91 -17.70 -13.14
N PRO A 229 -3.10 -18.66 -12.64
CA PRO A 229 -3.30 -19.23 -11.32
C PRO A 229 -3.18 -18.20 -10.18
N ALA A 230 -2.26 -17.23 -10.30
CA ALA A 230 -2.09 -16.19 -9.30
C ALA A 230 -3.18 -15.11 -9.39
N GLU A 231 -3.69 -14.81 -10.58
CA GLU A 231 -4.84 -13.91 -10.75
C GLU A 231 -6.11 -14.52 -10.14
N ALA A 232 -6.29 -15.85 -10.26
CA ALA A 232 -7.44 -16.56 -9.70
C ALA A 232 -7.37 -16.67 -8.16
N ASN A 233 -6.19 -16.90 -7.60
CA ASN A 233 -5.95 -17.14 -6.17
C ASN A 233 -4.84 -16.24 -5.60
N PRO A 234 -4.95 -14.91 -5.65
CA PRO A 234 -3.86 -13.99 -5.31
C PRO A 234 -3.41 -14.08 -3.85
N GLY A 235 -4.25 -14.60 -2.95
CA GLY A 235 -3.91 -14.85 -1.55
C GLY A 235 -2.94 -16.01 -1.37
N GLU A 236 -3.13 -17.10 -2.08
CA GLU A 236 -2.25 -18.28 -2.02
C GLU A 236 -0.86 -17.98 -2.57
N PHE A 237 -0.80 -17.20 -3.67
CA PHE A 237 0.46 -16.79 -4.29
C PHE A 237 1.18 -15.65 -3.57
N HIS A 238 0.57 -15.06 -2.53
CA HIS A 238 1.24 -14.03 -1.73
C HIS A 238 2.50 -14.56 -1.01
N GLY A 239 2.48 -15.78 -0.54
CA GLY A 239 3.53 -16.39 0.26
C GLY A 239 3.83 -17.84 -0.14
N VAL A 240 3.79 -18.19 -1.42
CA VAL A 240 3.97 -19.56 -1.94
C VAL A 240 5.43 -20.04 -1.86
N GLY A 241 5.64 -21.33 -1.59
CA GLY A 241 6.91 -22.06 -1.75
C GLY A 241 7.19 -22.34 -3.22
N SER A 242 7.97 -23.40 -3.50
CA SER A 242 8.12 -23.92 -4.87
C SER A 242 6.82 -24.55 -5.35
N PHE A 243 6.52 -24.37 -6.62
CA PHE A 243 5.28 -24.86 -7.25
C PHE A 243 5.50 -25.17 -8.73
N GLU A 244 4.68 -26.03 -9.28
CA GLU A 244 4.69 -26.31 -10.72
C GLU A 244 4.13 -25.11 -11.51
N ILE A 245 4.92 -24.52 -12.39
CA ILE A 245 4.58 -23.30 -13.12
C ILE A 245 3.32 -23.46 -13.99
N LYS A 246 3.09 -24.65 -14.57
CA LYS A 246 1.94 -24.87 -15.47
C LYS A 246 0.61 -24.91 -14.74
N THR A 247 0.58 -25.49 -13.56
CA THR A 247 -0.65 -25.75 -12.80
C THR A 247 -0.84 -24.76 -11.64
N GLY A 248 0.24 -24.18 -11.14
CA GLY A 248 0.25 -23.39 -9.92
C GLY A 248 0.22 -24.21 -8.64
N ASN A 249 0.22 -25.55 -8.73
CA ASN A 249 0.16 -26.43 -7.57
C ASN A 249 1.49 -26.42 -6.80
N PRO A 250 1.46 -26.36 -5.45
CA PRO A 250 2.68 -26.42 -4.65
C PRO A 250 3.35 -27.78 -4.79
N ASP A 251 4.69 -27.79 -4.88
CA ASP A 251 5.49 -29.03 -4.96
C ASP A 251 5.42 -29.86 -3.67
N VAL A 252 5.22 -29.18 -2.53
CA VAL A 252 5.13 -29.80 -1.20
C VAL A 252 3.95 -29.23 -0.43
N VAL A 253 3.05 -30.11 0.00
CA VAL A 253 1.97 -29.77 0.94
C VAL A 253 2.44 -30.14 2.34
N LEU A 254 2.81 -29.15 3.16
CA LEU A 254 3.14 -29.38 4.57
C LEU A 254 1.86 -29.56 5.38
N SER A 255 1.56 -30.80 5.82
CA SER A 255 0.36 -31.12 6.60
C SER A 255 0.49 -30.71 8.07
N ASP A 256 1.69 -30.74 8.65
CA ASP A 256 1.95 -30.60 10.09
C ASP A 256 3.03 -29.55 10.38
N SER A 257 2.65 -28.29 10.27
CA SER A 257 3.45 -27.17 10.78
C SER A 257 3.05 -26.84 12.23
N PHE A 258 3.96 -26.23 13.00
CA PHE A 258 3.62 -25.71 14.34
C PHE A 258 2.36 -24.84 14.33
N SER A 259 2.21 -23.97 13.32
CA SER A 259 1.02 -23.12 13.16
C SER A 259 -0.25 -23.95 12.96
N SER A 260 -0.22 -25.02 12.16
CA SER A 260 -1.41 -25.83 11.93
C SER A 260 -1.81 -26.64 13.18
N ILE A 261 -0.84 -27.15 13.93
CA ILE A 261 -1.08 -27.84 15.21
C ILE A 261 -1.69 -26.86 16.22
N MET A 262 -1.05 -25.69 16.42
CA MET A 262 -1.56 -24.65 17.33
C MET A 262 -2.99 -24.23 16.97
N GLY A 263 -3.28 -24.03 15.68
CA GLY A 263 -4.62 -23.62 15.23
C GLY A 263 -5.70 -24.65 15.48
N LYS A 264 -5.37 -25.95 15.40
CA LYS A 264 -6.28 -27.05 15.75
C LYS A 264 -6.53 -27.11 17.26
N GLU A 265 -5.46 -27.04 18.06
CA GLU A 265 -5.55 -27.01 19.52
C GLU A 265 -6.37 -25.82 20.03
N LEU A 266 -6.19 -24.64 19.43
CA LEU A 266 -7.00 -23.45 19.76
C LEU A 266 -8.49 -23.69 19.50
N CYS A 267 -8.87 -24.48 18.49
CA CYS A 267 -10.27 -24.84 18.27
C CYS A 267 -10.81 -25.69 19.43
N GLU A 268 -10.07 -26.68 19.90
CA GLU A 268 -10.46 -27.50 21.04
C GLU A 268 -10.57 -26.68 22.32
N MET A 269 -9.63 -25.76 22.54
CA MET A 269 -9.70 -24.83 23.69
C MET A 269 -10.92 -23.90 23.57
N GLY A 270 -11.22 -23.44 22.36
CA GLY A 270 -12.36 -22.54 22.08
C GLY A 270 -13.73 -23.23 22.27
N GLU A 271 -13.80 -24.55 22.13
CA GLU A 271 -15.00 -25.32 22.49
C GLU A 271 -15.22 -25.38 24.00
N LYS A 272 -14.14 -25.59 24.74
CA LYS A 272 -14.16 -25.71 26.21
C LYS A 272 -14.33 -24.33 26.88
N ASN A 273 -13.79 -23.26 26.27
CA ASN A 273 -13.85 -21.91 26.82
C ASN A 273 -14.48 -20.93 25.81
N LYS A 274 -15.72 -20.55 26.05
CA LYS A 274 -16.48 -19.61 25.20
C LYS A 274 -15.95 -18.18 25.24
N ARG A 275 -15.12 -17.82 26.22
CA ARG A 275 -14.47 -16.50 26.33
C ARG A 275 -13.18 -16.39 25.52
N LEU A 276 -12.66 -17.51 24.99
CA LEU A 276 -11.46 -17.49 24.15
C LEU A 276 -11.76 -16.80 22.81
N CYS A 277 -11.04 -15.74 22.53
CA CYS A 277 -11.02 -15.02 21.26
C CYS A 277 -9.64 -15.16 20.60
N ALA A 278 -9.59 -15.04 19.27
CA ALA A 278 -8.35 -15.00 18.51
C ALA A 278 -8.27 -13.73 17.68
N VAL A 279 -7.13 -13.05 17.77
CA VAL A 279 -6.86 -11.81 17.02
C VAL A 279 -5.61 -12.01 16.18
N THR A 280 -5.62 -11.49 14.94
CA THR A 280 -4.46 -11.53 14.05
C THR A 280 -4.31 -10.24 13.28
N ALA A 281 -3.07 -9.89 12.95
CA ALA A 281 -2.74 -8.76 12.08
C ALA A 281 -2.41 -9.28 10.67
N ALA A 282 -3.45 -9.55 9.86
CA ALA A 282 -3.37 -10.05 8.48
C ALA A 282 -2.64 -11.39 8.30
N MET A 283 -2.41 -12.16 9.39
CA MET A 283 -1.59 -13.38 9.37
C MET A 283 -2.40 -14.67 9.61
N LYS A 284 -3.69 -14.65 9.28
CA LYS A 284 -4.63 -15.77 9.53
C LYS A 284 -4.09 -17.14 9.12
N TYR A 285 -3.53 -17.25 7.92
CA TYR A 285 -2.98 -18.50 7.41
C TYR A 285 -1.59 -18.83 7.98
N GLY A 286 -0.73 -17.83 8.11
CA GLY A 286 0.63 -17.99 8.62
C GLY A 286 0.68 -18.42 10.09
N THR A 287 -0.35 -18.11 10.87
CA THR A 287 -0.48 -18.45 12.29
C THR A 287 -1.37 -19.68 12.53
N GLY A 288 -1.97 -20.28 11.48
CA GLY A 288 -2.88 -21.42 11.63
C GLY A 288 -4.29 -21.05 12.14
N LEU A 289 -4.59 -19.76 12.27
CA LEU A 289 -5.88 -19.29 12.82
C LEU A 289 -7.06 -19.45 11.85
N GLN A 290 -6.84 -19.91 10.63
CA GLN A 290 -7.93 -20.20 9.68
C GLN A 290 -8.90 -21.27 10.21
N TYR A 291 -8.43 -22.21 11.04
CA TYR A 291 -9.28 -23.22 11.67
C TYR A 291 -10.22 -22.59 12.69
N PHE A 292 -9.68 -21.74 13.56
CA PHE A 292 -10.45 -21.00 14.57
C PHE A 292 -11.45 -20.03 13.91
N ALA A 293 -11.01 -19.28 12.92
CA ALA A 293 -11.84 -18.34 12.16
C ALA A 293 -13.05 -19.03 11.48
N LYS A 294 -12.84 -20.25 10.95
CA LYS A 294 -13.92 -21.04 10.35
C LYS A 294 -14.91 -21.55 11.38
N ARG A 295 -14.45 -21.94 12.56
CA ARG A 295 -15.28 -22.57 13.60
C ARG A 295 -15.99 -21.55 14.50
N PHE A 296 -15.34 -20.42 14.78
CA PHE A 296 -15.80 -19.37 15.70
C PHE A 296 -15.67 -17.98 15.07
N PRO A 297 -16.38 -17.70 13.95
CA PRO A 297 -16.22 -16.45 13.21
C PRO A 297 -16.51 -15.21 14.06
N GLU A 298 -17.42 -15.30 15.04
CA GLU A 298 -17.78 -14.20 15.95
C GLU A 298 -16.74 -13.92 17.06
N ARG A 299 -15.76 -14.80 17.21
CA ARG A 299 -14.67 -14.69 18.19
C ARG A 299 -13.29 -14.58 17.52
N PHE A 300 -13.29 -14.42 16.21
CA PHE A 300 -12.07 -14.22 15.40
C PHE A 300 -12.06 -12.79 14.82
N PHE A 301 -10.95 -12.10 15.01
CA PHE A 301 -10.75 -10.72 14.57
C PHE A 301 -9.46 -10.61 13.76
N ASP A 302 -9.59 -10.19 12.50
CA ASP A 302 -8.46 -9.80 11.66
C ASP A 302 -8.46 -8.26 11.57
N VAL A 303 -7.45 -7.63 12.14
CA VAL A 303 -7.35 -6.17 12.23
C VAL A 303 -6.57 -5.55 11.07
N GLY A 304 -6.16 -6.34 10.09
CA GLY A 304 -5.23 -5.90 9.06
C GLY A 304 -3.80 -5.83 9.61
N ILE A 305 -2.89 -5.11 8.93
CA ILE A 305 -1.51 -4.96 9.39
C ILE A 305 -1.45 -3.80 10.38
N ALA A 306 -1.95 -4.05 11.59
CA ALA A 306 -2.09 -3.06 12.66
C ALA A 306 -1.80 -3.73 14.01
N GLU A 307 -0.54 -4.12 14.21
CA GLU A 307 -0.09 -4.93 15.34
C GLU A 307 -0.31 -4.19 16.67
N GLU A 308 -0.03 -2.89 16.74
CA GLU A 308 -0.23 -2.07 17.94
C GLU A 308 -1.71 -2.01 18.32
N HIS A 309 -2.58 -1.87 17.30
CA HIS A 309 -4.02 -1.92 17.49
C HIS A 309 -4.46 -3.31 17.99
N ALA A 310 -3.92 -4.40 17.41
CA ALA A 310 -4.23 -5.76 17.82
C ALA A 310 -3.97 -5.98 19.31
N VAL A 311 -2.81 -5.56 19.81
CA VAL A 311 -2.42 -5.71 21.22
C VAL A 311 -3.35 -4.91 22.12
N THR A 312 -3.59 -3.64 21.80
CA THR A 312 -4.48 -2.77 22.59
C THR A 312 -5.92 -3.28 22.56
N PHE A 313 -6.39 -3.75 21.41
CA PHE A 313 -7.72 -4.34 21.25
C PHE A 313 -7.88 -5.62 22.11
N CYS A 314 -6.87 -6.48 22.13
CA CYS A 314 -6.85 -7.66 23.02
C CYS A 314 -6.94 -7.26 24.49
N ALA A 315 -6.20 -6.23 24.92
CA ALA A 315 -6.27 -5.73 26.27
C ALA A 315 -7.69 -5.22 26.63
N GLY A 316 -8.35 -4.52 25.71
CA GLY A 316 -9.73 -4.10 25.84
C GLY A 316 -10.70 -5.27 25.96
N LEU A 317 -10.55 -6.32 25.13
CA LEU A 317 -11.36 -7.53 25.24
C LEU A 317 -11.17 -8.20 26.62
N ALA A 318 -9.92 -8.30 27.07
CA ALA A 318 -9.58 -8.95 28.34
C ALA A 318 -10.10 -8.17 29.57
N SER A 319 -10.25 -6.85 29.47
CA SER A 319 -10.70 -6.03 30.59
C SER A 319 -12.18 -6.20 30.93
N MET A 320 -12.97 -6.83 30.07
CA MET A 320 -14.42 -7.04 30.25
C MET A 320 -14.76 -8.44 30.78
N ASN A 321 -13.81 -9.13 31.39
CA ASN A 321 -14.03 -10.45 32.03
C ASN A 321 -14.57 -10.36 33.43
#